data_fa39a51bf6862ef69cf79b4ce407bc53
#
_entry.id   fa39a51bf6862ef69cf79b4ce407bc53
#
_cell.length_a   1.000
_cell.length_b   1.000
_cell.length_c   1.000
_cell.angle_alpha   90.00
_cell.angle_beta   90.00
_cell.angle_gamma   90.00
#
_symmetry.space_group_name_H-M   'P 1'
#
loop_
_entity.id
_entity.type
_entity.pdbx_description
1 polymer ?
#
loop_
_entity_poly.entity_id
_entity_poly.type
_entity_poly.pdbx_seq_one_letter_code
_entity_poly.pdbx_strand_id
1 'polypeptide(L)'
;MTPALPDPRNADILVHVGGQLLPRDQAKVSVFDSSVQGGDAVWEGLRIYDGRVAELESHLDRLLDSAKSMAFEGVPDRSQVEKALCETLEANGMFDGAHVRLTLTRGEKVTSGMNPRLNQSGCCLIVLAEWKAPVYPGAGIRLITSAIRRNSPQCVDSKIHHNNLINNILAAIEADVAGVDSALMLDVAGFVSETNDTNV
;
A
#
# COMPACT_ATOMS: atom_id res chain seq x y z
N MET A 1 13.09 -11.37 21.82
CA MET A 1 11.68 -11.12 22.16
C MET A 1 10.99 -10.67 20.87
N THR A 2 9.92 -11.29 20.46
CA THR A 2 9.10 -10.80 19.35
C THR A 2 8.43 -9.49 19.81
N PRO A 3 8.47 -8.39 19.04
CA PRO A 3 7.79 -7.14 19.42
C PRO A 3 6.30 -7.40 19.62
N ALA A 4 5.70 -6.76 20.62
CA ALA A 4 4.27 -6.84 20.84
C ALA A 4 3.54 -6.18 19.66
N LEU A 5 2.49 -6.85 19.16
CA LEU A 5 1.65 -6.29 18.12
C LEU A 5 0.79 -5.15 18.70
N PRO A 6 0.57 -4.06 17.95
CA PRO A 6 -0.33 -2.98 18.38
C PRO A 6 -1.75 -3.48 18.68
N ASP A 7 -2.25 -4.44 17.91
CA ASP A 7 -3.48 -5.17 18.18
C ASP A 7 -3.17 -6.68 18.23
N PRO A 8 -3.39 -7.37 19.36
CA PRO A 8 -3.06 -8.78 19.50
C PRO A 8 -3.87 -9.70 18.56
N ARG A 9 -5.05 -9.27 18.11
CA ARG A 9 -5.85 -10.02 17.13
C ARG A 9 -5.12 -10.24 15.81
N ASN A 10 -4.13 -9.41 15.51
CA ASN A 10 -3.32 -9.55 14.30
C ASN A 10 -2.27 -10.67 14.36
N ALA A 11 -2.18 -11.40 15.47
CA ALA A 11 -1.22 -12.51 15.59
C ALA A 11 -1.56 -13.69 14.65
N ASP A 12 -2.85 -13.98 14.49
CA ASP A 12 -3.33 -15.19 13.81
C ASP A 12 -4.09 -14.87 12.50
N ILE A 13 -3.86 -13.68 11.92
CA ILE A 13 -4.51 -13.30 10.66
C ILE A 13 -4.03 -14.13 9.49
N LEU A 14 -4.95 -14.33 8.53
CA LEU A 14 -4.67 -14.87 7.21
C LEU A 14 -4.44 -13.72 6.23
N VAL A 15 -3.43 -13.86 5.39
CA VAL A 15 -3.05 -12.89 4.36
C VAL A 15 -3.14 -13.56 3.00
N HIS A 16 -3.81 -12.92 2.04
CA HIS A 16 -3.82 -13.40 0.67
C HIS A 16 -2.50 -13.00 -0.03
N VAL A 17 -1.81 -13.97 -0.61
CA VAL A 17 -0.59 -13.75 -1.40
C VAL A 17 -0.65 -14.64 -2.64
N GLY A 18 -0.71 -14.05 -3.83
CA GLY A 18 -0.62 -14.77 -5.09
C GLY A 18 -1.65 -15.89 -5.27
N GLY A 19 -2.90 -15.68 -4.84
CA GLY A 19 -3.98 -16.66 -4.96
C GLY A 19 -4.14 -17.61 -3.77
N GLN A 20 -3.40 -17.44 -2.69
CA GLN A 20 -3.46 -18.29 -1.50
C GLN A 20 -3.67 -17.47 -0.23
N LEU A 21 -4.53 -17.98 0.67
CA LEU A 21 -4.63 -17.47 2.05
C LEU A 21 -3.59 -18.19 2.92
N LEU A 22 -2.65 -17.43 3.46
CA LEU A 22 -1.53 -17.92 4.23
C LEU A 22 -1.55 -17.35 5.65
N PRO A 23 -1.16 -18.12 6.68
CA PRO A 23 -0.91 -17.59 8.01
C PRO A 23 0.12 -16.44 7.96
N ARG A 24 0.00 -15.48 8.88
CA ARG A 24 0.85 -14.28 8.96
C ARG A 24 2.35 -14.58 8.83
N ASP A 25 2.85 -15.59 9.51
CA ASP A 25 4.27 -15.96 9.52
C ASP A 25 4.76 -16.62 8.22
N GLN A 26 3.83 -17.12 7.42
CA GLN A 26 4.07 -17.76 6.12
C GLN A 26 3.79 -16.81 4.93
N ALA A 27 3.11 -15.68 5.17
CA ALA A 27 2.79 -14.69 4.14
C ALA A 27 4.06 -13.94 3.72
N LYS A 28 4.73 -14.42 2.69
CA LYS A 28 6.03 -13.91 2.20
C LYS A 28 5.98 -13.74 0.70
N VAL A 29 6.75 -12.80 0.19
CA VAL A 29 7.06 -12.65 -1.23
C VAL A 29 8.49 -13.07 -1.51
N SER A 30 8.75 -13.52 -2.71
CA SER A 30 10.07 -13.93 -3.16
C SER A 30 11.04 -12.74 -3.20
N VAL A 31 12.34 -12.99 -2.95
CA VAL A 31 13.40 -12.00 -3.18
C VAL A 31 13.55 -11.63 -4.67
N PHE A 32 12.98 -12.43 -5.57
CA PHE A 32 12.88 -12.14 -7.00
C PHE A 32 11.66 -11.33 -7.38
N ASP A 33 10.73 -11.06 -6.44
CA ASP A 33 9.59 -10.19 -6.72
C ASP A 33 10.06 -8.77 -7.04
N SER A 34 9.42 -8.17 -8.03
CA SER A 34 9.74 -6.84 -8.53
C SER A 34 9.59 -5.76 -7.46
N SER A 35 8.66 -5.94 -6.53
CA SER A 35 8.45 -5.00 -5.42
C SER A 35 9.64 -4.99 -4.45
N VAL A 36 10.29 -6.14 -4.24
CA VAL A 36 11.49 -6.26 -3.39
C VAL A 36 12.71 -5.67 -4.08
N GLN A 37 12.86 -5.93 -5.39
CA GLN A 37 14.04 -5.50 -6.14
C GLN A 37 14.03 -4.03 -6.57
N GLY A 38 12.85 -3.43 -6.77
CA GLY A 38 12.75 -2.09 -7.34
C GLY A 38 11.54 -1.27 -6.91
N GLY A 39 10.74 -1.77 -5.96
CA GLY A 39 9.48 -1.11 -5.60
C GLY A 39 8.45 -1.11 -6.73
N ASP A 40 8.60 -2.01 -7.71
CA ASP A 40 7.75 -2.11 -8.90
C ASP A 40 6.42 -2.79 -8.56
N ALA A 41 5.58 -2.03 -7.89
CA ALA A 41 4.25 -2.41 -7.41
C ALA A 41 3.37 -1.18 -7.26
N VAL A 42 2.06 -1.39 -7.26
CA VAL A 42 1.02 -0.41 -6.97
C VAL A 42 0.18 -0.89 -5.79
N TRP A 43 -0.47 0.04 -5.07
CA TRP A 43 -1.18 -0.34 -3.86
C TRP A 43 -2.34 0.60 -3.54
N GLU A 44 -3.24 0.14 -2.67
CA GLU A 44 -4.32 0.92 -2.10
C GLU A 44 -4.43 0.68 -0.59
N GLY A 45 -4.83 1.71 0.16
CA GLY A 45 -5.19 1.63 1.56
C GLY A 45 -6.70 1.72 1.71
N LEU A 46 -7.33 0.64 2.21
CA LEU A 46 -8.78 0.57 2.35
C LEU A 46 -9.18 0.53 3.81
N ARG A 47 -10.33 1.10 4.13
CA ARG A 47 -10.93 1.02 5.46
C ARG A 47 -12.24 0.26 5.40
N ILE A 48 -12.49 -0.52 6.46
CA ILE A 48 -13.72 -1.29 6.62
C ILE A 48 -14.54 -0.65 7.74
N TYR A 49 -15.77 -0.30 7.41
CA TYR A 49 -16.76 0.25 8.34
C TYR A 49 -18.11 -0.46 8.14
N ASP A 50 -18.69 -0.99 9.21
CA ASP A 50 -20.03 -1.62 9.23
C ASP A 50 -20.24 -2.62 8.07
N GLY A 51 -19.28 -3.51 7.83
CA GLY A 51 -19.32 -4.54 6.79
C GLY A 51 -19.12 -4.00 5.36
N ARG A 52 -18.69 -2.76 5.21
CA ARG A 52 -18.45 -2.14 3.89
C ARG A 52 -17.03 -1.64 3.76
N VAL A 53 -16.47 -1.80 2.57
CA VAL A 53 -15.20 -1.18 2.20
C VAL A 53 -15.49 0.25 1.74
N ALA A 54 -14.90 1.23 2.41
CA ALA A 54 -15.08 2.63 2.05
C ALA A 54 -14.50 2.91 0.66
N GLU A 55 -15.26 3.61 -0.21
CA GLU A 55 -14.86 4.07 -1.55
C GLU A 55 -14.20 2.96 -2.42
N LEU A 56 -14.69 1.72 -2.30
CA LEU A 56 -14.09 0.54 -2.98
C LEU A 56 -13.88 0.77 -4.47
N GLU A 57 -14.92 1.27 -5.17
CA GLU A 57 -14.89 1.48 -6.62
C GLU A 57 -13.75 2.44 -7.03
N SER A 58 -13.65 3.58 -6.36
CA SER A 58 -12.62 4.59 -6.64
C SER A 58 -11.20 4.06 -6.38
N HIS A 59 -11.04 3.26 -5.34
CA HIS A 59 -9.76 2.62 -5.00
C HIS A 59 -9.37 1.57 -6.04
N LEU A 60 -10.31 0.73 -6.49
CA LEU A 60 -10.04 -0.28 -7.51
C LEU A 60 -9.77 0.35 -8.88
N ASP A 61 -10.50 1.41 -9.25
CA ASP A 61 -10.19 2.18 -10.45
C ASP A 61 -8.75 2.69 -10.43
N ARG A 62 -8.34 3.32 -9.32
CA ARG A 62 -6.98 3.85 -9.18
C ARG A 62 -5.91 2.75 -9.17
N LEU A 63 -6.16 1.61 -8.52
CA LEU A 63 -5.25 0.46 -8.55
C LEU A 63 -5.00 -0.03 -9.98
N LEU A 64 -6.09 -0.25 -10.75
CA LEU A 64 -6.03 -0.76 -12.11
C LEU A 64 -5.42 0.26 -13.08
N ASP A 65 -5.77 1.55 -12.94
CA ASP A 65 -5.18 2.64 -13.74
C ASP A 65 -3.69 2.82 -13.43
N SER A 66 -3.29 2.66 -12.17
CA SER A 66 -1.87 2.68 -11.76
C SER A 66 -1.10 1.52 -12.37
N ALA A 67 -1.64 0.30 -12.33
CA ALA A 67 -1.04 -0.88 -12.95
C ALA A 67 -0.91 -0.71 -14.48
N LYS A 68 -1.95 -0.17 -15.12
CA LYS A 68 -1.96 0.14 -16.54
C LYS A 68 -0.91 1.20 -16.91
N SER A 69 -0.78 2.26 -16.10
CA SER A 69 0.20 3.33 -16.30
C SER A 69 1.64 2.82 -16.22
N MET A 70 1.87 1.77 -15.43
CA MET A 70 3.14 1.08 -15.32
C MET A 70 3.29 -0.09 -16.31
N ALA A 71 2.34 -0.24 -17.25
CA ALA A 71 2.31 -1.32 -18.25
C ALA A 71 2.47 -2.71 -17.62
N PHE A 72 1.73 -3.01 -16.56
CA PHE A 72 1.67 -4.35 -15.99
C PHE A 72 0.94 -5.29 -16.94
N GLU A 73 1.42 -6.54 -17.04
CA GLU A 73 0.82 -7.62 -17.82
C GLU A 73 0.27 -8.69 -16.89
N GLY A 74 -0.83 -9.36 -17.29
CA GLY A 74 -1.46 -10.39 -16.45
C GLY A 74 -2.08 -9.82 -15.16
N VAL A 75 -2.60 -8.59 -15.23
CA VAL A 75 -3.30 -7.94 -14.11
C VAL A 75 -4.61 -8.68 -13.85
N PRO A 76 -4.93 -9.06 -12.59
CA PRO A 76 -6.23 -9.62 -12.26
C PRO A 76 -7.34 -8.62 -12.59
N ASP A 77 -8.47 -9.11 -13.07
CA ASP A 77 -9.63 -8.26 -13.28
C ASP A 77 -10.25 -7.79 -11.96
N ARG A 78 -11.14 -6.79 -12.04
CA ARG A 78 -11.81 -6.22 -10.87
C ARG A 78 -12.46 -7.29 -10.00
N SER A 79 -13.18 -8.23 -10.61
CA SER A 79 -13.91 -9.26 -9.87
C SER A 79 -12.99 -10.22 -9.11
N GLN A 80 -11.82 -10.50 -9.67
CA GLN A 80 -10.80 -11.30 -9.02
C GLN A 80 -10.17 -10.57 -7.82
N VAL A 81 -9.94 -9.27 -7.94
CA VAL A 81 -9.44 -8.45 -6.82
C VAL A 81 -10.48 -8.36 -5.71
N GLU A 82 -11.74 -8.06 -6.03
CA GLU A 82 -12.85 -8.01 -5.08
C GLU A 82 -13.04 -9.34 -4.35
N LYS A 83 -12.99 -10.44 -5.09
CA LYS A 83 -13.10 -11.79 -4.52
C LYS A 83 -11.99 -12.04 -3.51
N ALA A 84 -10.73 -11.77 -3.86
CA ALA A 84 -9.59 -11.95 -2.96
C ALA A 84 -9.71 -11.08 -1.71
N LEU A 85 -10.20 -9.84 -1.86
CA LEU A 85 -10.46 -8.94 -0.75
C LEU A 85 -11.55 -9.48 0.19
N CYS A 86 -12.71 -9.87 -0.36
CA CYS A 86 -13.81 -10.42 0.42
C CYS A 86 -13.40 -11.71 1.15
N GLU A 87 -12.79 -12.65 0.45
CA GLU A 87 -12.31 -13.92 1.05
C GLU A 87 -11.32 -13.67 2.20
N THR A 88 -10.44 -12.67 2.06
CA THR A 88 -9.48 -12.32 3.13
C THR A 88 -10.18 -11.72 4.34
N LEU A 89 -11.13 -10.81 4.14
CA LEU A 89 -11.90 -10.18 5.21
C LEU A 89 -12.79 -11.20 5.95
N GLU A 90 -13.49 -12.05 5.20
CA GLU A 90 -14.35 -13.12 5.74
C GLU A 90 -13.54 -14.14 6.56
N ALA A 91 -12.41 -14.61 6.02
CA ALA A 91 -11.53 -15.56 6.69
C ALA A 91 -10.97 -15.04 8.02
N ASN A 92 -10.84 -13.73 8.16
CA ASN A 92 -10.39 -13.07 9.40
C ASN A 92 -11.53 -12.53 10.27
N GLY A 93 -12.79 -12.61 9.82
CA GLY A 93 -13.93 -12.01 10.53
C GLY A 93 -13.88 -10.49 10.65
N MET A 94 -13.27 -9.81 9.67
CA MET A 94 -13.02 -8.37 9.68
C MET A 94 -14.16 -7.60 9.01
N PHE A 95 -15.23 -7.33 9.77
CA PHE A 95 -16.40 -6.60 9.28
C PHE A 95 -16.43 -5.12 9.69
N ASP A 96 -15.56 -4.69 10.63
CA ASP A 96 -15.45 -3.29 11.06
C ASP A 96 -14.09 -3.03 11.71
N GLY A 97 -13.64 -1.76 11.70
CA GLY A 97 -12.40 -1.35 12.38
C GLY A 97 -11.12 -1.98 11.78
N ALA A 98 -11.17 -2.47 10.56
CA ALA A 98 -10.03 -3.02 9.86
C ALA A 98 -9.46 -2.06 8.81
N HIS A 99 -8.18 -2.23 8.53
CA HIS A 99 -7.46 -1.57 7.45
C HIS A 99 -6.88 -2.65 6.52
N VAL A 100 -7.00 -2.45 5.23
CA VAL A 100 -6.41 -3.32 4.23
C VAL A 100 -5.32 -2.58 3.46
N ARG A 101 -4.15 -3.18 3.40
CA ARG A 101 -3.12 -2.87 2.41
C ARG A 101 -3.32 -3.82 1.23
N LEU A 102 -3.91 -3.31 0.15
CA LEU A 102 -4.09 -4.03 -1.11
C LEU A 102 -2.91 -3.70 -2.01
N THR A 103 -2.08 -4.66 -2.36
CA THR A 103 -0.88 -4.44 -3.17
C THR A 103 -0.87 -5.36 -4.38
N LEU A 104 -0.55 -4.81 -5.53
CA LEU A 104 -0.33 -5.56 -6.76
C LEU A 104 1.10 -5.34 -7.21
N THR A 105 1.93 -6.38 -7.17
CA THR A 105 3.30 -6.34 -7.70
C THR A 105 3.30 -6.78 -9.16
N ARG A 106 4.31 -6.38 -9.93
CA ARG A 106 4.51 -6.92 -11.29
C ARG A 106 4.80 -8.43 -11.27
N GLY A 107 5.09 -9.01 -10.10
CA GLY A 107 5.42 -10.42 -9.89
C GLY A 107 6.90 -10.73 -9.90
N GLU A 108 7.21 -12.01 -9.90
CA GLU A 108 8.58 -12.49 -9.83
C GLU A 108 9.32 -12.35 -11.16
N LYS A 109 10.60 -12.04 -11.07
CA LYS A 109 11.55 -12.01 -12.20
C LYS A 109 12.28 -13.33 -12.29
N VAL A 110 12.57 -13.76 -13.51
CA VAL A 110 13.39 -14.97 -13.78
C VAL A 110 14.87 -14.79 -13.36
N THR A 111 15.31 -13.52 -13.22
CA THR A 111 16.61 -13.13 -12.68
C THR A 111 16.56 -11.67 -12.23
N SER A 112 17.54 -11.22 -11.44
CA SER A 112 17.63 -9.81 -11.03
C SER A 112 17.85 -8.88 -12.22
N GLY A 113 17.30 -7.65 -12.14
CA GLY A 113 17.47 -6.62 -13.19
C GLY A 113 16.28 -5.67 -13.25
N MET A 114 16.44 -4.58 -14.01
CA MET A 114 15.44 -3.50 -14.09
C MET A 114 14.49 -3.66 -15.30
N ASN A 115 14.73 -4.62 -16.19
CA ASN A 115 13.91 -4.80 -17.38
C ASN A 115 12.58 -5.51 -17.02
N PRO A 116 11.41 -4.91 -17.30
CA PRO A 116 10.10 -5.53 -17.03
C PRO A 116 9.88 -6.86 -17.75
N ARG A 117 10.55 -7.10 -18.87
CA ARG A 117 10.47 -8.38 -19.61
C ARG A 117 11.02 -9.58 -18.85
N LEU A 118 11.71 -9.34 -17.73
CA LEU A 118 12.15 -10.40 -16.83
C LEU A 118 11.01 -10.99 -15.99
N ASN A 119 9.86 -10.29 -15.90
CA ASN A 119 8.64 -10.77 -15.25
C ASN A 119 7.85 -11.65 -16.23
N GLN A 120 7.78 -12.93 -15.96
CA GLN A 120 7.13 -13.92 -16.84
C GLN A 120 6.04 -14.73 -16.12
N SER A 121 5.83 -14.50 -14.83
CA SER A 121 4.88 -15.24 -13.99
C SER A 121 3.55 -14.53 -13.77
N GLY A 122 3.38 -13.32 -14.34
CA GLY A 122 2.22 -12.46 -14.08
C GLY A 122 2.31 -11.73 -12.73
N CYS A 123 1.29 -10.91 -12.45
CA CYS A 123 1.23 -10.11 -11.25
C CYS A 123 0.97 -10.94 -9.98
N CYS A 124 1.50 -10.49 -8.84
CA CYS A 124 1.15 -11.03 -7.53
C CYS A 124 0.24 -10.06 -6.78
N LEU A 125 -1.00 -10.51 -6.49
CA LEU A 125 -1.94 -9.77 -5.66
C LEU A 125 -1.72 -10.14 -4.19
N ILE A 126 -1.60 -9.12 -3.33
CA ILE A 126 -1.43 -9.25 -1.89
C ILE A 126 -2.57 -8.48 -1.20
N VAL A 127 -3.31 -9.15 -0.32
CA VAL A 127 -4.31 -8.52 0.54
C VAL A 127 -3.90 -8.74 1.98
N LEU A 128 -3.35 -7.70 2.60
CA LEU A 128 -3.02 -7.68 4.02
C LEU A 128 -4.11 -6.90 4.76
N ALA A 129 -4.99 -7.61 5.46
CA ALA A 129 -6.00 -7.01 6.33
C ALA A 129 -5.54 -7.08 7.79
N GLU A 130 -5.67 -5.98 8.52
CA GLU A 130 -5.29 -5.89 9.93
C GLU A 130 -6.36 -5.13 10.73
N TRP A 131 -6.59 -5.54 11.96
CA TRP A 131 -7.27 -4.74 12.96
C TRP A 131 -6.41 -3.51 13.26
N LYS A 132 -6.86 -2.33 12.85
CA LYS A 132 -6.09 -1.10 12.96
C LYS A 132 -7.00 0.10 13.10
N ALA A 133 -6.86 0.84 14.18
CA ALA A 133 -7.55 2.12 14.35
C ALA A 133 -7.17 3.13 13.25
N PRO A 134 -7.96 4.15 13.00
CA PRO A 134 -7.55 5.29 12.18
C PRO A 134 -6.21 5.84 12.67
N VAL A 135 -5.35 6.23 11.72
CA VAL A 135 -3.97 6.68 12.03
C VAL A 135 -3.99 7.92 12.92
N TYR A 136 -4.95 8.83 12.66
CA TYR A 136 -5.04 10.09 13.39
C TYR A 136 -6.34 10.18 14.19
N PRO A 137 -6.26 10.68 15.45
CA PRO A 137 -7.44 10.95 16.25
C PRO A 137 -8.22 12.14 15.66
N GLY A 138 -9.55 12.17 15.87
CA GLY A 138 -10.40 13.28 15.39
C GLY A 138 -10.12 14.65 16.03
N ALA A 139 -9.21 14.72 17.01
CA ALA A 139 -8.79 15.97 17.67
C ALA A 139 -7.78 16.82 16.85
N GLY A 140 -7.39 16.34 15.67
CA GLY A 140 -6.36 17.00 14.85
C GLY A 140 -4.95 16.48 15.13
N ILE A 141 -4.00 16.89 14.28
CA ILE A 141 -2.59 16.49 14.34
C ILE A 141 -1.66 17.69 14.21
N ARG A 142 -0.45 17.55 14.71
CA ARG A 142 0.62 18.55 14.58
C ARG A 142 1.44 18.21 13.34
N LEU A 143 1.70 19.22 12.52
CA LEU A 143 2.47 19.09 11.29
C LEU A 143 3.71 19.99 11.31
N ILE A 144 4.78 19.54 10.64
CA ILE A 144 5.83 20.44 10.12
C ILE A 144 5.68 20.56 8.60
N THR A 145 6.18 21.62 8.02
CA THR A 145 6.40 21.68 6.57
C THR A 145 7.73 21.02 6.26
N SER A 146 7.69 19.90 5.51
CA SER A 146 8.89 19.15 5.14
C SER A 146 9.81 19.96 4.22
N ALA A 147 11.12 19.82 4.39
CA ALA A 147 12.10 20.27 3.42
C ALA A 147 12.10 19.42 2.14
N ILE A 148 11.64 18.17 2.26
CA ILE A 148 11.52 17.23 1.13
C ILE A 148 10.31 17.62 0.28
N ARG A 149 10.56 17.88 -1.00
CA ARG A 149 9.49 18.18 -1.96
C ARG A 149 8.86 16.89 -2.49
N ARG A 150 7.57 16.96 -2.80
CA ARG A 150 6.87 15.89 -3.50
C ARG A 150 7.52 15.66 -4.86
N ASN A 151 7.59 14.40 -5.31
CA ASN A 151 8.12 14.07 -6.63
C ASN A 151 7.41 14.87 -7.73
N SER A 152 8.21 15.44 -8.64
CA SER A 152 7.66 16.02 -9.86
C SER A 152 7.03 14.92 -10.73
N PRO A 153 5.86 15.17 -11.35
CA PRO A 153 5.28 14.24 -12.32
C PRO A 153 6.20 13.89 -13.48
N GLN A 154 7.20 14.73 -13.76
CA GLN A 154 8.23 14.45 -14.77
C GLN A 154 9.26 13.41 -14.33
N CYS A 155 9.33 13.11 -13.02
CA CYS A 155 10.22 12.08 -12.46
C CYS A 155 9.45 10.80 -12.16
N VAL A 156 8.53 10.90 -11.19
CA VAL A 156 7.61 9.81 -10.80
C VAL A 156 6.27 10.46 -10.48
N ASP A 157 5.28 10.22 -11.34
CA ASP A 157 3.95 10.82 -11.18
C ASP A 157 3.23 10.20 -9.97
N SER A 158 2.92 11.03 -8.98
CA SER A 158 2.22 10.63 -7.75
C SER A 158 0.77 10.20 -7.98
N LYS A 159 0.19 10.43 -9.16
CA LYS A 159 -1.10 9.87 -9.56
C LYS A 159 -1.04 8.35 -9.71
N ILE A 160 0.12 7.80 -10.06
CA ILE A 160 0.38 6.38 -9.97
C ILE A 160 0.60 6.04 -8.50
N HIS A 161 -0.31 5.28 -7.91
CA HIS A 161 -0.23 4.94 -6.49
C HIS A 161 0.76 3.79 -6.26
N HIS A 162 2.06 4.09 -6.46
CA HIS A 162 3.17 3.14 -6.52
C HIS A 162 3.84 2.89 -5.16
N ASN A 163 4.62 1.82 -5.06
CA ASN A 163 5.34 1.41 -3.86
C ASN A 163 6.69 2.13 -3.62
N ASN A 164 7.11 3.03 -4.51
CA ASN A 164 8.34 3.81 -4.34
C ASN A 164 8.12 4.98 -3.36
N LEU A 165 7.96 4.68 -2.09
CA LEU A 165 7.57 5.62 -1.04
C LEU A 165 8.76 6.28 -0.32
N ILE A 166 9.99 6.19 -0.83
CA ILE A 166 11.17 6.79 -0.19
C ILE A 166 10.98 8.31 0.01
N ASN A 167 10.39 8.99 -0.96
CA ASN A 167 10.09 10.43 -0.86
C ASN A 167 9.20 10.74 0.35
N ASN A 168 8.15 9.94 0.56
CA ASN A 168 7.23 10.05 1.71
C ASN A 168 7.90 9.64 3.02
N ILE A 169 8.71 8.59 3.01
CA ILE A 169 9.43 8.09 4.18
C ILE A 169 10.44 9.13 4.69
N LEU A 170 11.14 9.82 3.80
CA LEU A 170 12.06 10.90 4.19
C LEU A 170 11.32 12.05 4.89
N ALA A 171 10.14 12.43 4.41
CA ALA A 171 9.31 13.44 5.06
C ALA A 171 8.79 12.95 6.43
N ALA A 172 8.40 11.66 6.53
CA ALA A 172 7.99 11.06 7.81
C ALA A 172 9.13 11.06 8.84
N ILE A 173 10.38 10.81 8.40
CA ILE A 173 11.56 10.89 9.28
C ILE A 173 11.75 12.31 9.81
N GLU A 174 11.54 13.35 8.98
CA GLU A 174 11.61 14.74 9.47
C GLU A 174 10.55 15.02 10.54
N ALA A 175 9.31 14.53 10.37
CA ALA A 175 8.25 14.67 11.37
C ALA A 175 8.61 13.96 12.69
N ASP A 176 9.12 12.73 12.60
CA ASP A 176 9.55 11.94 13.76
C ASP A 176 10.67 12.66 14.54
N VAL A 177 11.69 13.14 13.85
CA VAL A 177 12.80 13.92 14.46
C VAL A 177 12.29 15.20 15.12
N ALA A 178 11.29 15.87 14.53
CA ALA A 178 10.68 17.07 15.10
C ALA A 178 9.69 16.79 16.24
N GLY A 179 9.37 15.53 16.51
CA GLY A 179 8.41 15.13 17.54
C GLY A 179 6.98 15.57 17.23
N VAL A 180 6.58 15.57 15.97
CA VAL A 180 5.22 15.89 15.48
C VAL A 180 4.60 14.69 14.79
N ASP A 181 3.31 14.78 14.47
CA ASP A 181 2.53 13.62 14.06
C ASP A 181 2.71 13.29 12.56
N SER A 182 2.96 14.30 11.70
CA SER A 182 3.15 14.11 10.26
C SER A 182 3.88 15.31 9.63
N ALA A 183 4.26 15.17 8.35
CA ALA A 183 4.93 16.21 7.59
C ALA A 183 4.07 16.66 6.40
N LEU A 184 3.80 17.95 6.29
CA LEU A 184 3.18 18.58 5.13
C LEU A 184 4.21 18.72 4.01
N MET A 185 3.96 18.09 2.88
CA MET A 185 4.84 18.13 1.72
C MET A 185 4.35 19.19 0.72
N LEU A 186 5.27 19.96 0.19
CA LEU A 186 5.01 20.89 -0.89
C LEU A 186 5.49 20.31 -2.22
N ASP A 187 4.87 20.70 -3.31
CA ASP A 187 5.35 20.38 -4.65
C ASP A 187 6.64 21.17 -5.00
N VAL A 188 7.18 20.95 -6.19
CA VAL A 188 8.40 21.61 -6.66
C VAL A 188 8.23 23.13 -6.88
N ALA A 189 6.98 23.61 -7.03
CA ALA A 189 6.65 25.02 -7.16
C ALA A 189 6.37 25.69 -5.79
N GLY A 190 6.29 24.92 -4.72
CA GLY A 190 6.05 25.42 -3.35
C GLY A 190 4.58 25.44 -2.93
N PHE A 191 3.68 24.86 -3.71
CA PHE A 191 2.27 24.70 -3.32
C PHE A 191 2.09 23.50 -2.41
N VAL A 192 1.09 23.55 -1.54
CA VAL A 192 0.69 22.41 -0.71
C VAL A 192 0.28 21.25 -1.60
N SER A 193 0.86 20.07 -1.38
CA SER A 193 0.51 18.83 -2.05
C SER A 193 -0.35 17.95 -1.14
N GLU A 194 0.27 17.30 -0.19
CA GLU A 194 -0.39 16.41 0.79
C GLU A 194 0.53 16.20 1.99
N THR A 195 0.14 15.41 2.98
CA THR A 195 1.10 14.96 4.00
C THR A 195 1.95 13.80 3.45
N ASN A 196 2.86 13.28 4.29
CA ASN A 196 3.67 12.12 3.91
C ASN A 196 2.85 10.83 3.73
N ASP A 197 1.62 10.73 4.28
CA ASP A 197 0.81 9.51 4.27
C ASP A 197 -0.71 9.72 4.20
N THR A 198 -1.21 10.96 4.21
CA THR A 198 -2.64 11.28 4.13
C THR A 198 -2.91 12.54 3.32
N ASN A 199 -4.11 12.63 2.77
CA ASN A 199 -4.60 13.84 2.10
C ASN A 199 -4.84 14.99 3.11
N VAL A 200 -4.78 16.23 2.64
CA VAL A 200 -5.13 17.47 3.37
C VAL A 200 -6.25 18.22 2.68
#